data_79cc6078eda7bc68797675be53b98d9b
#
_entry.id   79cc6078eda7bc68797675be53b98d9b
#
_cell.length_a   1.000
_cell.length_b   1.000
_cell.length_c   1.000
_cell.angle_alpha   90.00
_cell.angle_beta   90.00
_cell.angle_gamma   90.00
#
_symmetry.space_group_name_H-M   'P 1'
#
loop_
_entity.id
_entity.type
_entity.pdbx_description
1 polymer ?
#
loop_
_entity_poly.entity_id
_entity_poly.type
_entity_poly.pdbx_seq_one_letter_code
_entity_poly.pdbx_strand_id
1 'polypeptide(L)'
;LVTHMQIDDQPVWRFKHPTIGDAYAATLAFSPDLLGIFLTGSSTENLAAQVTCGNVGVEKAVVVPKSLFPEMIARLLEFSTSDQYKTEWMAKWGAKRMLQRFLANRCSKEFLSMYLEHDSELVNRIAEPTLFLGSGTEVRLVVRLHMFGLFPEHCRKKFIENVSDFDLKGHD
;
A
#
# COMPACT_ATOMS: atom_id res chain seq x y z
N LEU A 1 -16.08 7.90 24.19
CA LEU A 1 -14.99 8.18 23.26
C LEU A 1 -15.15 7.48 21.92
N VAL A 2 -15.71 6.27 21.90
CA VAL A 2 -16.02 5.51 20.67
C VAL A 2 -17.53 5.28 20.54
N THR A 3 -18.00 5.12 19.32
CA THR A 3 -19.37 4.78 18.98
C THR A 3 -19.36 3.47 18.20
N HIS A 4 -20.29 2.58 18.55
CA HIS A 4 -20.56 1.39 17.78
C HIS A 4 -21.51 1.75 16.62
N MET A 5 -21.14 1.38 15.40
CA MET A 5 -21.94 1.59 14.19
C MET A 5 -21.99 0.29 13.40
N GLN A 6 -23.05 0.09 12.64
CA GLN A 6 -23.10 -0.94 11.61
C GLN A 6 -22.81 -0.30 10.25
N ILE A 7 -21.85 -0.85 9.53
CA ILE A 7 -21.53 -0.48 8.15
C ILE A 7 -21.53 -1.79 7.37
N ASP A 8 -22.39 -1.90 6.37
CA ASP A 8 -22.59 -3.12 5.53
C ASP A 8 -22.79 -4.39 6.38
N ASP A 9 -23.68 -4.30 7.39
CA ASP A 9 -24.01 -5.35 8.38
C ASP A 9 -22.82 -5.81 9.26
N GLN A 10 -21.70 -5.11 9.23
CA GLN A 10 -20.55 -5.37 10.10
C GLN A 10 -20.52 -4.38 11.28
N PRO A 11 -20.34 -4.86 12.52
CA PRO A 11 -20.16 -3.99 13.67
C PRO A 11 -18.79 -3.28 13.61
N VAL A 12 -18.80 -1.95 13.57
CA VAL A 12 -17.58 -1.14 13.51
C VAL A 12 -17.55 -0.15 14.67
N TRP A 13 -16.40 -0.05 15.32
CA TRP A 13 -16.14 0.96 16.32
C TRP A 13 -15.51 2.20 15.66
N ARG A 14 -16.09 3.37 15.91
CA ARG A 14 -15.59 4.64 15.38
C ARG A 14 -15.36 5.65 16.51
N PHE A 15 -14.31 6.42 16.42
CA PHE A 15 -14.12 7.58 17.31
C PHE A 15 -15.20 8.62 17.07
N LYS A 16 -15.80 9.13 18.16
CA LYS A 16 -16.87 10.15 18.09
C LYS A 16 -16.39 11.48 17.52
N HIS A 17 -15.09 11.76 17.63
CA HIS A 17 -14.50 13.02 17.16
C HIS A 17 -13.17 12.77 16.47
N PRO A 18 -12.88 13.46 15.34
CA PRO A 18 -11.63 13.30 14.59
C PRO A 18 -10.36 13.52 15.44
N THR A 19 -10.38 14.48 16.37
CA THR A 19 -9.24 14.75 17.26
C THR A 19 -8.87 13.59 18.19
N ILE A 20 -9.82 12.68 18.48
CA ILE A 20 -9.52 11.48 19.27
C ILE A 20 -8.70 10.50 18.42
N GLY A 21 -9.01 10.38 17.14
CA GLY A 21 -8.22 9.60 16.20
C GLY A 21 -6.80 10.15 16.06
N ASP A 22 -6.65 11.47 15.96
CA ASP A 22 -5.36 12.15 15.88
C ASP A 22 -4.52 11.93 17.17
N ALA A 23 -5.14 12.06 18.35
CA ALA A 23 -4.50 11.80 19.63
C ALA A 23 -4.11 10.31 19.80
N TYR A 24 -4.95 9.40 19.32
CA TYR A 24 -4.65 7.97 19.32
C TYR A 24 -3.46 7.65 18.40
N ALA A 25 -3.43 8.17 17.18
CA ALA A 25 -2.32 8.03 16.26
C ALA A 25 -1.00 8.57 16.85
N ALA A 26 -1.06 9.74 17.49
CA ALA A 26 0.08 10.30 18.21
C ALA A 26 0.56 9.39 19.36
N THR A 27 -0.37 8.82 20.14
CA THR A 27 -0.04 7.90 21.25
C THR A 27 0.63 6.63 20.71
N LEU A 28 0.13 6.05 19.61
CA LEU A 28 0.74 4.89 18.96
C LEU A 28 2.16 5.18 18.49
N ALA A 29 2.40 6.38 17.94
CA ALA A 29 3.72 6.78 17.44
C ALA A 29 4.79 6.86 18.54
N PHE A 30 4.39 7.09 19.80
CA PHE A 30 5.31 7.15 20.94
C PHE A 30 5.54 5.81 21.65
N SER A 31 4.80 4.75 21.31
CA SER A 31 4.90 3.43 21.95
C SER A 31 5.07 2.33 20.92
N PRO A 32 6.29 1.79 20.71
CA PRO A 32 6.52 0.69 19.78
C PRO A 32 5.66 -0.55 20.08
N ASP A 33 5.42 -0.85 21.36
CA ASP A 33 4.60 -2.00 21.76
C ASP A 33 3.13 -1.81 21.35
N LEU A 34 2.56 -0.63 21.59
CA LEU A 34 1.20 -0.32 21.17
C LEU A 34 1.10 -0.30 19.63
N LEU A 35 2.13 0.19 18.96
CA LEU A 35 2.17 0.17 17.49
C LEU A 35 2.24 -1.26 16.96
N GLY A 36 3.04 -2.14 17.58
CA GLY A 36 3.07 -3.58 17.24
C GLY A 36 1.70 -4.24 17.40
N ILE A 37 1.00 -3.98 18.52
CA ILE A 37 -0.36 -4.47 18.76
C ILE A 37 -1.32 -3.93 17.69
N PHE A 38 -1.22 -2.64 17.36
CA PHE A 38 -2.04 -2.02 16.31
C PHE A 38 -1.81 -2.65 14.94
N LEU A 39 -0.55 -2.88 14.55
CA LEU A 39 -0.18 -3.52 13.29
C LEU A 39 -0.71 -4.96 13.22
N THR A 40 -0.70 -5.70 14.33
CA THR A 40 -1.18 -7.09 14.38
C THR A 40 -2.71 -7.17 14.40
N GLY A 41 -3.37 -6.28 15.14
CA GLY A 41 -4.82 -6.32 15.37
C GLY A 41 -5.67 -5.63 14.30
N SER A 42 -5.08 -4.83 13.41
CA SER A 42 -5.83 -4.11 12.37
C SER A 42 -5.86 -4.90 11.06
N SER A 43 -6.93 -4.72 10.27
CA SER A 43 -6.95 -5.25 8.90
C SER A 43 -5.92 -4.53 8.02
N THR A 44 -5.41 -5.20 6.99
CA THR A 44 -4.40 -4.63 6.11
C THR A 44 -4.92 -3.41 5.34
N GLU A 45 -6.21 -3.37 5.02
CA GLU A 45 -6.87 -2.22 4.39
C GLU A 45 -6.86 -1.00 5.33
N ASN A 46 -7.17 -1.20 6.62
CA ASN A 46 -7.11 -0.14 7.62
C ASN A 46 -5.68 0.37 7.82
N LEU A 47 -4.70 -0.54 7.87
CA LEU A 47 -3.29 -0.17 7.93
C LEU A 47 -2.89 0.67 6.71
N ALA A 48 -3.21 0.21 5.50
CA ALA A 48 -2.90 0.94 4.27
C ALA A 48 -3.53 2.35 4.21
N ALA A 49 -4.66 2.55 4.89
CA ALA A 49 -5.32 3.85 4.97
C ALA A 49 -4.71 4.79 6.03
N GLN A 50 -4.22 4.24 7.14
CA GLN A 50 -3.85 5.03 8.32
C GLN A 50 -2.35 5.19 8.54
N VAL A 51 -1.52 4.23 8.09
CA VAL A 51 -0.08 4.27 8.38
C VAL A 51 0.75 4.76 7.21
N THR A 52 1.98 5.18 7.51
CA THR A 52 3.10 5.33 6.56
C THR A 52 4.28 4.51 7.04
N CYS A 53 5.02 3.91 6.13
CA CYS A 53 6.25 3.20 6.45
C CYS A 53 7.44 4.15 6.27
N GLY A 54 7.90 4.70 7.39
CA GLY A 54 8.82 5.82 7.42
C GLY A 54 8.13 7.18 7.25
N ASN A 55 8.89 8.26 7.47
CA ASN A 55 8.37 9.62 7.32
C ASN A 55 8.34 10.03 5.84
N VAL A 56 7.16 10.08 5.27
CA VAL A 56 6.94 10.48 3.86
C VAL A 56 6.04 11.72 3.73
N GLY A 57 5.85 12.46 4.83
CA GLY A 57 5.14 13.74 4.84
C GLY A 57 3.62 13.64 4.69
N VAL A 58 3.00 12.49 4.99
CA VAL A 58 1.53 12.36 5.01
C VAL A 58 1.02 12.82 6.37
N GLU A 59 0.26 13.91 6.38
CA GLU A 59 -0.33 14.45 7.60
C GLU A 59 -1.23 13.43 8.29
N LYS A 60 -1.22 13.42 9.63
CA LYS A 60 -2.07 12.60 10.50
C LYS A 60 -1.92 11.08 10.30
N ALA A 61 -0.91 10.62 9.57
CA ALA A 61 -0.63 9.21 9.46
C ALA A 61 0.18 8.70 10.66
N VAL A 62 -0.09 7.47 11.08
CA VAL A 62 0.74 6.76 12.04
C VAL A 62 2.03 6.35 11.33
N VAL A 63 3.18 6.82 11.81
CA VAL A 63 4.48 6.50 11.20
C VAL A 63 5.00 5.19 11.77
N VAL A 64 5.09 4.16 10.94
CA VAL A 64 5.74 2.89 11.26
C VAL A 64 7.25 3.09 11.19
N PRO A 65 7.99 2.89 12.30
CA PRO A 65 9.45 3.02 12.32
C PRO A 65 10.12 1.82 11.63
N LYS A 66 11.37 2.00 11.25
CA LYS A 66 12.15 0.96 10.54
C LYS A 66 12.21 -0.38 11.29
N SER A 67 12.20 -0.36 12.62
CA SER A 67 12.21 -1.57 13.45
C SER A 67 10.99 -2.48 13.25
N LEU A 68 9.85 -1.92 12.79
CA LEU A 68 8.60 -2.64 12.54
C LEU A 68 8.31 -2.83 11.03
N PHE A 69 9.27 -2.54 10.16
CA PHE A 69 9.12 -2.81 8.72
C PHE A 69 8.93 -4.28 8.39
N PRO A 70 9.67 -5.24 9.03
CA PRO A 70 9.46 -6.66 8.76
C PRO A 70 8.03 -7.11 9.03
N GLU A 71 7.42 -6.69 10.13
CA GLU A 71 6.04 -7.02 10.50
C GLU A 71 5.05 -6.45 9.48
N MET A 72 5.25 -5.21 9.06
CA MET A 72 4.38 -4.60 8.06
C MET A 72 4.53 -5.27 6.69
N ILE A 73 5.74 -5.65 6.29
CA ILE A 73 6.00 -6.38 5.05
C ILE A 73 5.29 -7.74 5.08
N ALA A 74 5.43 -8.50 6.18
CA ALA A 74 4.76 -9.79 6.34
C ALA A 74 3.24 -9.65 6.16
N ARG A 75 2.62 -8.64 6.76
CA ARG A 75 1.17 -8.36 6.64
C ARG A 75 0.76 -8.05 5.20
N LEU A 76 1.55 -7.25 4.47
CA LEU A 76 1.28 -6.91 3.07
C LEU A 76 1.43 -8.12 2.14
N LEU A 77 2.41 -8.98 2.39
CA LEU A 77 2.63 -10.22 1.62
C LEU A 77 1.51 -11.23 1.88
N GLU A 78 1.13 -11.45 3.14
CA GLU A 78 0.00 -12.29 3.51
C GLU A 78 -1.29 -11.82 2.83
N PHE A 79 -1.55 -10.51 2.86
CA PHE A 79 -2.70 -9.92 2.20
C PHE A 79 -2.69 -10.20 0.69
N SER A 80 -1.55 -10.02 0.02
CA SER A 80 -1.42 -10.24 -1.42
C SER A 80 -1.63 -11.69 -1.85
N THR A 81 -1.43 -12.65 -0.94
CA THR A 81 -1.54 -14.09 -1.19
C THR A 81 -2.81 -14.72 -0.61
N SER A 82 -3.61 -13.98 0.15
CA SER A 82 -4.80 -14.51 0.82
C SER A 82 -5.85 -15.03 -0.15
N ASP A 83 -6.52 -16.13 0.22
CA ASP A 83 -7.55 -16.76 -0.63
C ASP A 83 -8.79 -15.87 -0.81
N GLN A 84 -9.05 -14.96 0.11
CA GLN A 84 -10.15 -14.00 0.04
C GLN A 84 -10.11 -13.15 -1.24
N TYR A 85 -8.91 -12.89 -1.76
CA TYR A 85 -8.70 -12.08 -2.96
C TYR A 85 -8.41 -12.90 -4.22
N LYS A 86 -8.34 -14.25 -4.11
CA LYS A 86 -8.09 -15.13 -5.26
C LYS A 86 -9.35 -15.49 -6.04
N THR A 87 -10.51 -15.50 -5.38
CA THR A 87 -11.75 -16.07 -5.92
C THR A 87 -12.57 -15.10 -6.77
N GLU A 88 -12.53 -13.80 -6.47
CA GLU A 88 -13.29 -12.79 -7.21
C GLU A 88 -12.37 -11.81 -7.93
N TRP A 89 -12.55 -11.68 -9.25
CA TRP A 89 -11.73 -10.80 -10.08
C TRP A 89 -11.70 -9.34 -9.57
N MET A 90 -12.86 -8.79 -9.18
CA MET A 90 -12.97 -7.42 -8.66
C MET A 90 -12.25 -7.24 -7.31
N ALA A 91 -12.36 -8.22 -6.42
CA ALA A 91 -11.67 -8.18 -5.13
C ALA A 91 -10.16 -8.26 -5.31
N LYS A 92 -9.66 -9.15 -6.16
CA LYS A 92 -8.24 -9.26 -6.50
C LYS A 92 -7.69 -7.96 -7.10
N TRP A 93 -8.44 -7.33 -7.99
CA TRP A 93 -8.05 -6.06 -8.59
C TRP A 93 -8.02 -4.92 -7.57
N GLY A 94 -9.03 -4.83 -6.70
CA GLY A 94 -9.10 -3.85 -5.62
C GLY A 94 -7.94 -3.97 -4.63
N ALA A 95 -7.62 -5.20 -4.21
CA ALA A 95 -6.50 -5.50 -3.34
C ALA A 95 -5.14 -5.11 -3.97
N LYS A 96 -4.92 -5.50 -5.24
CA LYS A 96 -3.71 -5.11 -5.99
C LYS A 96 -3.57 -3.59 -6.06
N ARG A 97 -4.63 -2.89 -6.40
CA ARG A 97 -4.64 -1.43 -6.53
C ARG A 97 -4.38 -0.74 -5.19
N MET A 98 -4.99 -1.23 -4.11
CA MET A 98 -4.77 -0.72 -2.75
C MET A 98 -3.30 -0.86 -2.35
N LEU A 99 -2.72 -2.05 -2.55
CA LEU A 99 -1.31 -2.31 -2.24
C LEU A 99 -0.38 -1.40 -3.05
N GLN A 100 -0.58 -1.28 -4.36
CA GLN A 100 0.22 -0.40 -5.21
C GLN A 100 0.10 1.07 -4.78
N ARG A 101 -1.11 1.52 -4.43
CA ARG A 101 -1.34 2.88 -3.92
C ARG A 101 -0.62 3.13 -2.60
N PHE A 102 -0.63 2.16 -1.70
CA PHE A 102 0.08 2.22 -0.43
C PHE A 102 1.59 2.34 -0.68
N LEU A 103 2.17 1.43 -1.47
CA LEU A 103 3.59 1.44 -1.81
C LEU A 103 4.02 2.75 -2.50
N ALA A 104 3.19 3.27 -3.41
CA ALA A 104 3.50 4.49 -4.14
C ALA A 104 3.47 5.77 -3.29
N ASN A 105 2.55 5.87 -2.31
CA ASN A 105 2.28 7.14 -1.65
C ASN A 105 2.67 7.17 -0.17
N ARG A 106 2.83 6.00 0.48
CA ARG A 106 2.96 5.90 1.93
C ARG A 106 4.23 5.18 2.41
N CYS A 107 5.14 4.85 1.49
CA CYS A 107 6.36 4.10 1.82
C CYS A 107 7.61 4.91 1.53
N SER A 108 8.57 4.88 2.46
CA SER A 108 9.90 5.44 2.27
C SER A 108 10.75 4.58 1.33
N LYS A 109 11.88 5.13 0.87
CA LYS A 109 12.84 4.37 0.05
C LYS A 109 13.32 3.11 0.77
N GLU A 110 13.64 3.24 2.06
CA GLU A 110 14.15 2.14 2.89
C GLU A 110 13.12 1.01 2.97
N PHE A 111 11.85 1.36 3.21
CA PHE A 111 10.78 0.37 3.23
C PHE A 111 10.62 -0.33 1.88
N LEU A 112 10.58 0.43 0.79
CA LEU A 112 10.44 -0.13 -0.55
C LEU A 112 11.61 -1.03 -0.92
N SER A 113 12.85 -0.68 -0.54
CA SER A 113 14.01 -1.55 -0.74
C SER A 113 13.84 -2.88 -0.03
N MET A 114 13.48 -2.87 1.26
CA MET A 114 13.23 -4.09 2.04
C MET A 114 12.04 -4.90 1.49
N TYR A 115 10.97 -4.23 1.07
CA TYR A 115 9.81 -4.91 0.47
C TYR A 115 10.20 -5.67 -0.81
N LEU A 116 11.00 -5.06 -1.68
CA LEU A 116 11.47 -5.68 -2.92
C LEU A 116 12.43 -6.85 -2.70
N GLU A 117 13.14 -6.91 -1.57
CA GLU A 117 13.92 -8.09 -1.19
C GLU A 117 13.03 -9.31 -0.92
N HIS A 118 11.79 -9.10 -0.45
CA HIS A 118 10.81 -10.16 -0.18
C HIS A 118 9.87 -10.45 -1.36
N ASP A 119 9.67 -9.49 -2.25
CA ASP A 119 8.84 -9.60 -3.45
C ASP A 119 9.58 -9.03 -4.69
N SER A 120 10.67 -9.70 -5.07
CA SER A 120 11.51 -9.29 -6.21
C SER A 120 10.75 -9.27 -7.54
N GLU A 121 9.69 -10.08 -7.66
CA GLU A 121 8.86 -10.13 -8.86
C GLU A 121 7.91 -8.93 -9.02
N LEU A 122 7.73 -8.12 -7.99
CA LEU A 122 6.87 -6.94 -8.08
C LEU A 122 7.28 -6.03 -9.25
N VAL A 123 8.58 -5.77 -9.41
CA VAL A 123 9.10 -4.90 -10.49
C VAL A 123 8.80 -5.45 -11.88
N ASN A 124 8.88 -6.77 -12.07
CA ASN A 124 8.53 -7.43 -13.33
C ASN A 124 7.02 -7.32 -13.58
N ARG A 125 6.19 -7.58 -12.56
CA ARG A 125 4.72 -7.51 -12.68
C ARG A 125 4.22 -6.10 -13.00
N ILE A 126 4.83 -5.04 -12.44
CA ILE A 126 4.43 -3.67 -12.76
C ILE A 126 5.02 -3.15 -14.07
N ALA A 127 6.10 -3.78 -14.59
CA ALA A 127 6.62 -3.49 -15.92
C ALA A 127 5.69 -4.00 -17.05
N GLU A 128 4.77 -4.90 -16.73
CA GLU A 128 3.68 -5.36 -17.58
C GLU A 128 2.35 -4.75 -17.14
N PRO A 129 2.04 -3.50 -17.54
CA PRO A 129 0.83 -2.84 -17.09
C PRO A 129 -0.40 -3.61 -17.56
N THR A 130 -1.34 -3.78 -16.66
CA THR A 130 -2.65 -4.36 -16.99
C THR A 130 -3.51 -3.31 -17.69
N LEU A 131 -4.58 -3.74 -18.37
CA LEU A 131 -5.53 -2.95 -19.18
C LEU A 131 -6.09 -1.65 -18.55
N PHE A 132 -5.68 -1.30 -17.33
CA PHE A 132 -6.20 -0.16 -16.55
C PHE A 132 -5.16 0.90 -16.22
N LEU A 133 -4.29 1.25 -17.16
CA LEU A 133 -3.36 2.40 -17.04
C LEU A 133 -4.07 3.71 -16.67
N GLY A 134 -5.35 3.85 -17.01
CA GLY A 134 -6.16 5.01 -16.66
C GLY A 134 -6.32 5.32 -15.17
N SER A 135 -5.96 4.39 -14.26
CA SER A 135 -6.01 4.66 -12.81
C SER A 135 -4.82 5.49 -12.30
N GLY A 136 -3.75 5.61 -13.07
CA GLY A 136 -2.53 6.32 -12.70
C GLY A 136 -1.75 5.73 -11.51
N THR A 137 -2.26 4.67 -10.87
CA THR A 137 -1.66 4.09 -9.64
C THR A 137 -0.40 3.31 -9.96
N GLU A 138 -0.40 2.51 -11.02
CA GLU A 138 0.77 1.75 -11.48
C GLU A 138 1.87 2.71 -11.93
N VAL A 139 1.52 3.73 -12.70
CA VAL A 139 2.45 4.78 -13.16
C VAL A 139 3.11 5.48 -11.96
N ARG A 140 2.34 5.84 -10.92
CA ARG A 140 2.88 6.47 -9.72
C ARG A 140 3.88 5.59 -9.00
N LEU A 141 3.60 4.28 -8.89
CA LEU A 141 4.53 3.35 -8.26
C LEU A 141 5.82 3.21 -9.08
N VAL A 142 5.72 3.08 -10.41
CA VAL A 142 6.88 3.03 -11.30
C VAL A 142 7.73 4.29 -11.19
N VAL A 143 7.11 5.47 -11.25
CA VAL A 143 7.81 6.76 -11.08
C VAL A 143 8.52 6.82 -9.73
N ARG A 144 7.86 6.41 -8.64
CA ARG A 144 8.45 6.44 -7.30
C ARG A 144 9.65 5.49 -7.19
N LEU A 145 9.51 4.26 -7.67
CA LEU A 145 10.62 3.30 -7.67
C LEU A 145 11.78 3.78 -8.53
N HIS A 146 11.49 4.39 -9.68
CA HIS A 146 12.51 4.98 -10.54
C HIS A 146 13.26 6.14 -9.84
N MET A 147 12.54 7.07 -9.20
CA MET A 147 13.14 8.17 -8.45
C MET A 147 14.03 7.69 -7.31
N PHE A 148 13.71 6.56 -6.70
CA PHE A 148 14.53 5.96 -5.65
C PHE A 148 15.68 5.08 -6.16
N GLY A 149 15.78 4.86 -7.47
CA GLY A 149 16.78 3.96 -8.07
C GLY A 149 16.49 2.48 -7.81
N LEU A 150 15.22 2.13 -7.53
CA LEU A 150 14.76 0.77 -7.23
C LEU A 150 14.08 0.09 -8.42
N PHE A 151 13.95 0.78 -9.56
CA PHE A 151 13.32 0.22 -10.76
C PHE A 151 14.39 -0.10 -11.79
N PRO A 152 14.66 -1.39 -12.10
CA PRO A 152 15.70 -1.80 -13.02
C PRO A 152 15.50 -1.25 -14.43
N GLU A 153 16.60 -0.95 -15.13
CA GLU A 153 16.56 -0.34 -16.46
C GLU A 153 15.82 -1.20 -17.50
N HIS A 154 15.98 -2.52 -17.43
CA HIS A 154 15.24 -3.43 -18.33
C HIS A 154 13.73 -3.41 -18.09
N CYS A 155 13.29 -3.30 -16.82
CA CYS A 155 11.88 -3.15 -16.46
C CYS A 155 11.34 -1.79 -16.92
N ARG A 156 12.15 -0.72 -16.81
CA ARG A 156 11.79 0.61 -17.30
C ARG A 156 11.56 0.63 -18.80
N LYS A 157 12.45 0.05 -19.58
CA LYS A 157 12.30 -0.08 -21.04
C LYS A 157 11.03 -0.84 -21.40
N LYS A 158 10.83 -2.01 -20.81
CA LYS A 158 9.64 -2.84 -21.00
C LYS A 158 8.35 -2.08 -20.68
N PHE A 159 8.33 -1.33 -19.57
CA PHE A 159 7.17 -0.53 -19.18
C PHE A 159 6.85 0.55 -20.24
N ILE A 160 7.86 1.29 -20.72
CA ILE A 160 7.69 2.33 -21.74
C ILE A 160 7.18 1.73 -23.06
N GLU A 161 7.73 0.61 -23.51
CA GLU A 161 7.31 -0.10 -24.71
C GLU A 161 5.85 -0.52 -24.60
N ASN A 162 5.45 -1.15 -23.50
CA ASN A 162 4.07 -1.58 -23.25
C ASN A 162 3.07 -0.43 -23.21
N VAL A 163 3.45 0.72 -22.59
CA VAL A 163 2.59 1.92 -22.56
C VAL A 163 2.44 2.53 -23.96
N SER A 164 3.54 2.63 -24.73
CA SER A 164 3.51 3.16 -26.07
C SER A 164 2.65 2.31 -27.03
N ASP A 165 2.73 0.99 -26.91
CA ASP A 165 1.93 0.06 -27.70
C ASP A 165 0.42 0.14 -27.36
N PHE A 166 0.09 0.51 -26.12
CA PHE A 166 -1.29 0.68 -25.69
C PHE A 166 -1.92 1.94 -26.28
N ASP A 167 -1.19 3.07 -26.30
CA ASP A 167 -1.67 4.33 -26.91
C ASP A 167 -1.89 4.19 -28.41
N LEU A 168 -1.06 3.42 -29.11
CA LEU A 168 -1.18 3.21 -30.56
C LEU A 168 -2.37 2.32 -30.97
N LYS A 169 -2.81 1.40 -30.09
CA LYS A 169 -3.94 0.48 -30.36
C LYS A 169 -5.30 1.01 -29.92
N GLY A 170 -5.33 2.12 -29.19
CA GLY A 170 -6.57 2.74 -28.65
C GLY A 170 -7.22 3.78 -29.58
N HIS A 171 -6.70 4.00 -30.78
CA HIS A 171 -7.17 5.00 -31.73
C HIS A 171 -7.68 4.43 -33.07
N ASP A 172 -7.97 3.13 -33.14
CA ASP A 172 -8.65 2.51 -34.30
C ASP A 172 -10.11 2.17 -33.99
#